data_cfe5f053ca9643ebdee21134fd5d64b6
#
_entry.id   cfe5f053ca9643ebdee21134fd5d64b6
#
_cell.length_a   1.000
_cell.length_b   1.000
_cell.length_c   1.000
_cell.angle_alpha   90.00
_cell.angle_beta   90.00
_cell.angle_gamma   90.00
#
_symmetry.space_group_name_H-M   'P 1'
#
loop_
_entity.id
_entity.type
_entity.pdbx_description
1 polymer ?
#
loop_
_entity_poly.entity_id
_entity_poly.type
_entity_poly.pdbx_seq_one_letter_code
_entity_poly.pdbx_strand_id
1 'polypeptide(L)'
;IGLAEKAARSIGRDGGGERRRRRFRTAVVGIPNVGKSSFINRAARRSGARTGDRPGVTRAKQWIVVSPSLEMLDTPGIMPPRVDDPAVWFALAAVGCIDDNLLEMESLSQSVISRLGELGAVEFRERYGVPDDMDDPHLVLEYISLKRGCLKSGGEADTERGANLIVRDFRSGKLGRVTLELP
;
A
#
# COMPACT_ATOMS: atom_id res chain seq x y z
N ILE A 1 -10.00 -7.68 -16.28
CA ILE A 1 -10.15 -7.04 -17.62
C ILE A 1 -11.22 -7.78 -18.40
N GLY A 2 -11.20 -9.10 -18.53
CA GLY A 2 -12.17 -9.89 -19.30
C GLY A 2 -13.65 -9.69 -18.91
N LEU A 3 -13.96 -9.51 -17.62
CA LEU A 3 -15.32 -9.23 -17.13
C LEU A 3 -15.80 -7.83 -17.52
N ALA A 4 -14.95 -6.81 -17.40
CA ALA A 4 -15.28 -5.43 -17.78
C ALA A 4 -15.45 -5.30 -19.30
N GLU A 5 -14.62 -5.98 -20.10
CA GLU A 5 -14.77 -6.03 -21.55
C GLU A 5 -16.02 -6.81 -21.99
N LYS A 6 -16.39 -7.87 -21.27
CA LYS A 6 -17.60 -8.65 -21.50
C LYS A 6 -18.86 -7.83 -21.20
N ALA A 7 -18.85 -7.08 -20.09
CA ALA A 7 -19.90 -6.13 -19.75
C ALA A 7 -20.04 -5.00 -20.79
N ALA A 8 -18.89 -4.45 -21.25
CA ALA A 8 -18.86 -3.42 -22.30
C ALA A 8 -19.49 -3.89 -23.62
N ARG A 9 -19.31 -5.17 -23.99
CA ARG A 9 -19.90 -5.77 -25.20
C ARG A 9 -21.41 -6.02 -25.06
N SER A 10 -21.90 -6.27 -23.83
CA SER A 10 -23.34 -6.50 -23.61
C SER A 10 -24.16 -5.22 -23.68
N ILE A 11 -23.61 -4.09 -23.24
CA ILE A 11 -24.27 -2.77 -23.25
C ILE A 11 -24.29 -2.14 -24.66
N GLY A 12 -23.40 -2.58 -25.56
CA GLY A 12 -23.28 -2.02 -26.92
C GLY A 12 -24.17 -2.66 -27.97
N ARG A 13 -25.10 -3.58 -27.63
CA ARG A 13 -25.91 -4.36 -28.59
C ARG A 13 -27.22 -3.72 -29.04
N ASP A 14 -27.66 -2.64 -28.41
CA ASP A 14 -28.90 -1.97 -28.80
C ASP A 14 -28.60 -0.74 -29.68
N GLY A 15 -28.78 -0.90 -31.01
CA GLY A 15 -28.86 0.20 -31.97
C GLY A 15 -27.99 0.04 -33.21
N GLY A 16 -28.59 -0.38 -34.32
CA GLY A 16 -27.97 -0.41 -35.64
C GLY A 16 -27.58 0.98 -36.14
N GLY A 17 -26.31 1.15 -36.48
CA GLY A 17 -25.70 2.35 -37.06
C GLY A 17 -24.20 2.29 -36.83
N GLU A 18 -23.38 2.77 -37.79
CA GLU A 18 -21.93 2.93 -37.66
C GLU A 18 -21.60 3.85 -36.46
N ARG A 19 -21.71 3.31 -35.24
CA ARG A 19 -21.28 4.02 -34.02
C ARG A 19 -19.78 3.82 -33.89
N ARG A 20 -19.00 4.92 -33.96
CA ARG A 20 -17.65 5.03 -33.38
C ARG A 20 -17.70 4.22 -32.10
N ARG A 21 -16.93 3.13 -31.99
CA ARG A 21 -16.84 2.28 -30.78
C ARG A 21 -16.48 3.16 -29.59
N ARG A 22 -17.48 3.59 -28.82
CA ARG A 22 -17.25 4.35 -27.59
C ARG A 22 -16.46 3.47 -26.65
N ARG A 23 -15.36 3.98 -26.12
CA ARG A 23 -14.60 3.32 -25.07
C ARG A 23 -15.46 3.26 -23.81
N PHE A 24 -15.45 2.12 -23.18
CA PHE A 24 -16.07 1.95 -21.88
C PHE A 24 -15.22 2.72 -20.85
N ARG A 25 -15.84 3.53 -20.00
CA ARG A 25 -15.19 4.34 -19.00
C ARG A 25 -15.42 3.79 -17.62
N THR A 26 -14.34 3.53 -16.88
CA THR A 26 -14.38 3.08 -15.48
C THR A 26 -13.57 4.02 -14.62
N ALA A 27 -13.87 4.09 -13.33
CA ALA A 27 -13.07 4.83 -12.35
C ALA A 27 -12.51 3.87 -11.31
N VAL A 28 -11.27 4.12 -10.87
CA VAL A 28 -10.65 3.41 -9.75
C VAL A 28 -10.57 4.38 -8.60
N VAL A 29 -11.32 4.09 -7.53
CA VAL A 29 -11.43 4.94 -6.33
C VAL A 29 -10.91 4.19 -5.11
N GLY A 30 -10.48 4.92 -4.10
CA GLY A 30 -10.02 4.39 -2.82
C GLY A 30 -9.09 5.35 -2.10
N ILE A 31 -8.67 4.95 -0.92
CA ILE A 31 -7.76 5.72 -0.06
C ILE A 31 -6.36 5.87 -0.69
N PRO A 32 -5.50 6.80 -0.20
CA PRO A 32 -4.14 6.95 -0.72
C PRO A 32 -3.32 5.67 -0.61
N ASN A 33 -2.33 5.50 -1.46
CA ASN A 33 -1.28 4.47 -1.46
C ASN A 33 -1.73 2.98 -1.52
N VAL A 34 -3.03 2.70 -1.72
CA VAL A 34 -3.55 1.31 -1.86
C VAL A 34 -3.26 0.65 -3.21
N GLY A 35 -2.51 1.30 -4.08
CA GLY A 35 -2.07 0.73 -5.34
C GLY A 35 -3.00 0.98 -6.54
N LYS A 36 -3.91 1.98 -6.49
CA LYS A 36 -4.81 2.35 -7.61
C LYS A 36 -4.07 2.53 -8.93
N SER A 37 -3.12 3.44 -8.97
CA SER A 37 -2.30 3.74 -10.16
C SER A 37 -1.45 2.53 -10.58
N SER A 38 -0.92 1.77 -9.63
CA SER A 38 -0.19 0.52 -9.91
C SER A 38 -1.07 -0.52 -10.58
N PHE A 39 -2.32 -0.65 -10.12
CA PHE A 39 -3.32 -1.53 -10.73
C PHE A 39 -3.64 -1.11 -12.18
N ILE A 40 -3.94 0.19 -12.39
CA ILE A 40 -4.25 0.73 -13.72
C ILE A 40 -3.07 0.54 -14.67
N ASN A 41 -1.84 0.88 -14.22
CA ASN A 41 -0.63 0.72 -15.03
C ASN A 41 -0.35 -0.74 -15.38
N ARG A 42 -0.58 -1.67 -14.45
CA ARG A 42 -0.44 -3.11 -14.72
C ARG A 42 -1.49 -3.60 -15.71
N ALA A 43 -2.72 -3.10 -15.61
CA ALA A 43 -3.80 -3.41 -16.54
C ALA A 43 -3.47 -2.89 -17.95
N ALA A 44 -3.00 -1.64 -18.07
CA ALA A 44 -2.62 -1.03 -19.33
C ALA A 44 -1.41 -1.74 -20.00
N ARG A 45 -0.39 -2.11 -19.24
CA ARG A 45 0.77 -2.86 -19.76
C ARG A 45 0.39 -4.23 -20.32
N ARG A 46 -0.52 -4.96 -19.63
CA ARG A 46 -1.00 -6.26 -20.12
C ARG A 46 -1.78 -6.18 -21.42
N SER A 47 -2.39 -5.06 -21.70
CA SER A 47 -3.13 -4.81 -22.94
C SER A 47 -2.28 -4.20 -24.07
N GLY A 48 -0.97 -3.98 -23.83
CA GLY A 48 -0.06 -3.38 -24.80
C GLY A 48 -0.22 -1.87 -24.96
N ALA A 49 -0.99 -1.22 -24.09
CA ALA A 49 -1.15 0.24 -24.10
C ALA A 49 0.13 0.94 -23.63
N ARG A 50 0.51 2.02 -24.30
CA ARG A 50 1.62 2.88 -23.86
C ARG A 50 1.18 3.66 -22.63
N THR A 51 1.84 3.44 -21.50
CA THR A 51 1.64 4.22 -20.28
C THR A 51 2.74 5.26 -20.15
N GLY A 52 2.34 6.54 -20.05
CA GLY A 52 3.27 7.66 -20.06
C GLY A 52 3.85 8.08 -18.71
N ASP A 53 3.25 7.70 -17.57
CA ASP A 53 3.62 8.24 -16.28
C ASP A 53 4.16 7.18 -15.30
N ARG A 54 5.11 7.64 -14.46
CA ARG A 54 5.71 6.84 -13.40
C ARG A 54 4.69 6.56 -12.29
N PRO A 55 4.68 5.37 -11.67
CA PRO A 55 3.88 5.13 -10.48
C PRO A 55 4.32 6.09 -9.36
N GLY A 56 3.38 6.84 -8.81
CA GLY A 56 3.62 7.82 -7.75
C GLY A 56 2.31 8.39 -7.24
N VAL A 57 2.39 9.40 -6.39
CA VAL A 57 1.21 10.08 -5.87
C VAL A 57 0.45 10.78 -6.99
N THR A 58 -0.77 10.30 -7.27
CA THR A 58 -1.66 10.91 -8.27
C THR A 58 -2.18 12.24 -7.73
N ARG A 59 -1.73 13.34 -8.31
CA ARG A 59 -2.12 14.72 -7.91
C ARG A 59 -3.38 15.21 -8.61
N ALA A 60 -3.67 14.69 -9.79
CA ALA A 60 -4.82 15.07 -10.61
C ALA A 60 -5.50 13.86 -11.23
N LYS A 61 -6.79 13.99 -11.51
CA LYS A 61 -7.55 12.96 -12.24
C LYS A 61 -7.01 12.84 -13.65
N GLN A 62 -6.73 11.60 -14.09
CA GLN A 62 -6.31 11.37 -15.49
C GLN A 62 -6.96 10.10 -16.07
N TRP A 63 -7.32 10.19 -17.37
CA TRP A 63 -7.82 9.05 -18.12
C TRP A 63 -6.66 8.26 -18.72
N ILE A 64 -6.58 6.98 -18.41
CA ILE A 64 -5.57 6.07 -18.95
C ILE A 64 -6.26 5.06 -19.87
N VAL A 65 -5.81 5.00 -21.11
CA VAL A 65 -6.28 4.02 -22.08
C VAL A 65 -5.68 2.67 -21.72
N VAL A 66 -6.54 1.73 -21.32
CA VAL A 66 -6.15 0.38 -20.95
C VAL A 66 -6.23 -0.55 -22.15
N SER A 67 -7.27 -0.38 -22.99
CA SER A 67 -7.43 -1.13 -24.25
C SER A 67 -8.20 -0.27 -25.27
N PRO A 68 -8.30 -0.70 -26.54
CA PRO A 68 -9.10 0.01 -27.55
C PRO A 68 -10.56 0.25 -27.13
N SER A 69 -11.09 -0.59 -26.22
CA SER A 69 -12.47 -0.54 -25.72
C SER A 69 -12.61 -0.04 -24.28
N LEU A 70 -11.50 0.22 -23.54
CA LEU A 70 -11.53 0.53 -22.13
C LEU A 70 -10.60 1.67 -21.77
N GLU A 71 -11.14 2.69 -21.07
CA GLU A 71 -10.42 3.75 -20.39
C GLU A 71 -10.66 3.66 -18.89
N MET A 72 -9.63 3.86 -18.09
CA MET A 72 -9.72 3.94 -16.64
C MET A 72 -9.34 5.32 -16.14
N LEU A 73 -10.17 5.88 -15.26
CA LEU A 73 -9.87 7.11 -14.56
C LEU A 73 -9.04 6.80 -13.31
N ASP A 74 -7.79 7.24 -13.31
CA ASP A 74 -6.98 7.28 -12.09
C ASP A 74 -7.37 8.51 -11.27
N THR A 75 -7.68 8.29 -10.00
CA THR A 75 -8.12 9.35 -9.09
C THR A 75 -7.14 9.50 -7.93
N PRO A 76 -6.93 10.72 -7.42
CA PRO A 76 -6.27 10.92 -6.14
C PRO A 76 -6.95 10.10 -5.05
N GLY A 77 -6.16 9.62 -4.08
CA GLY A 77 -6.73 8.95 -2.91
C GLY A 77 -7.59 9.91 -2.09
N ILE A 78 -8.71 9.40 -1.59
CA ILE A 78 -9.62 10.18 -0.73
C ILE A 78 -9.59 9.53 0.65
N MET A 79 -9.21 10.32 1.65
CA MET A 79 -9.30 9.96 3.06
C MET A 79 -10.55 10.61 3.68
N PRO A 80 -11.22 9.95 4.63
CA PRO A 80 -12.22 10.62 5.45
C PRO A 80 -11.55 11.78 6.22
N PRO A 81 -12.26 12.88 6.47
CA PRO A 81 -11.69 14.07 7.12
C PRO A 81 -11.29 13.79 8.58
N ARG A 82 -11.83 12.76 9.18
CA ARG A 82 -11.51 12.28 10.53
C ARG A 82 -11.50 10.77 10.58
N VAL A 83 -10.57 10.23 11.35
CA VAL A 83 -10.48 8.82 11.73
C VAL A 83 -10.40 8.82 13.26
N ASP A 84 -11.54 8.59 13.90
CA ASP A 84 -11.65 8.67 15.36
C ASP A 84 -11.27 7.35 16.05
N ASP A 85 -11.33 6.23 15.32
CA ASP A 85 -10.94 4.91 15.82
C ASP A 85 -9.40 4.74 15.78
N PRO A 86 -8.73 4.57 16.95
CA PRO A 86 -7.29 4.39 17.01
C PRO A 86 -6.79 3.16 16.24
N ALA A 87 -7.57 2.07 16.20
CA ALA A 87 -7.19 0.84 15.49
C ALA A 87 -7.21 1.07 13.97
N VAL A 88 -8.24 1.74 13.46
CA VAL A 88 -8.32 2.13 12.05
C VAL A 88 -7.20 3.11 11.69
N TRP A 89 -6.95 4.10 12.56
CA TRP A 89 -5.86 5.06 12.35
C TRP A 89 -4.51 4.37 12.27
N PHE A 90 -4.23 3.45 13.20
CA PHE A 90 -3.02 2.64 13.19
C PHE A 90 -2.89 1.82 11.88
N ALA A 91 -3.95 1.12 11.48
CA ALA A 91 -3.94 0.31 10.26
C ALA A 91 -3.62 1.17 9.02
N LEU A 92 -4.25 2.36 8.91
CA LEU A 92 -4.00 3.30 7.82
C LEU A 92 -2.57 3.84 7.81
N ALA A 93 -2.02 4.16 8.99
CA ALA A 93 -0.64 4.61 9.15
C ALA A 93 0.34 3.49 8.78
N ALA A 94 0.12 2.28 9.29
CA ALA A 94 0.99 1.14 9.05
C ALA A 94 1.09 0.77 7.57
N VAL A 95 -0.01 0.84 6.80
CA VAL A 95 -0.01 0.57 5.36
C VAL A 95 0.39 1.78 4.50
N GLY A 96 0.73 2.92 5.11
CA GLY A 96 1.22 4.12 4.42
C GLY A 96 0.14 4.93 3.72
N CYS A 97 -1.10 4.90 4.21
CA CYS A 97 -2.18 5.76 3.73
C CYS A 97 -2.11 7.17 4.31
N ILE A 98 -1.39 7.37 5.41
CA ILE A 98 -1.11 8.65 6.06
C ILE A 98 0.30 9.10 5.67
N ASP A 99 0.50 10.42 5.53
CA ASP A 99 1.81 11.00 5.22
C ASP A 99 2.77 10.76 6.38
N ASP A 100 3.94 10.19 6.09
CA ASP A 100 4.96 9.85 7.09
C ASP A 100 5.46 11.06 7.88
N ASN A 101 5.40 12.28 7.30
CA ASN A 101 5.74 13.52 7.99
C ASN A 101 4.78 13.88 9.15
N LEU A 102 3.61 13.25 9.19
CA LEU A 102 2.61 13.42 10.26
C LEU A 102 2.69 12.32 11.32
N LEU A 103 3.61 11.37 11.16
CA LEU A 103 3.73 10.18 11.99
C LEU A 103 4.98 10.24 12.86
N GLU A 104 4.85 9.81 14.09
CA GLU A 104 5.99 9.45 14.93
C GLU A 104 6.39 8.01 14.62
N MET A 105 7.45 7.84 13.83
CA MET A 105 7.83 6.55 13.25
C MET A 105 8.23 5.52 14.30
N GLU A 106 8.83 5.93 15.42
CA GLU A 106 9.18 5.00 16.50
C GLU A 106 7.93 4.40 17.15
N SER A 107 6.96 5.22 17.52
CA SER A 107 5.68 4.75 18.07
C SER A 107 4.92 3.88 17.08
N LEU A 108 4.89 4.24 15.81
CA LEU A 108 4.27 3.42 14.77
C LEU A 108 4.96 2.06 14.65
N SER A 109 6.30 2.02 14.64
CA SER A 109 7.05 0.78 14.51
C SER A 109 6.85 -0.13 15.72
N GLN A 110 6.81 0.41 16.93
CA GLN A 110 6.52 -0.34 18.16
C GLN A 110 5.11 -0.95 18.12
N SER A 111 4.12 -0.19 17.64
CA SER A 111 2.76 -0.70 17.43
C SER A 111 2.71 -1.82 16.38
N VAL A 112 3.49 -1.70 15.30
CA VAL A 112 3.63 -2.76 14.29
C VAL A 112 4.28 -4.00 14.89
N ILE A 113 5.36 -3.86 15.67
CA ILE A 113 6.06 -4.95 16.34
C ILE A 113 5.10 -5.69 17.29
N SER A 114 4.38 -4.93 18.15
CA SER A 114 3.38 -5.50 19.07
C SER A 114 2.33 -6.31 18.31
N ARG A 115 1.78 -5.73 17.25
CA ARG A 115 0.76 -6.39 16.44
C ARG A 115 1.27 -7.66 15.74
N LEU A 116 2.50 -7.63 15.23
CA LEU A 116 3.14 -8.82 14.65
C LEU A 116 3.38 -9.91 15.70
N GLY A 117 3.75 -9.53 16.90
CA GLY A 117 3.88 -10.45 18.05
C GLY A 117 2.55 -11.13 18.41
N GLU A 118 1.46 -10.35 18.57
CA GLU A 118 0.11 -10.85 18.84
C GLU A 118 -0.39 -11.83 17.76
N LEU A 119 -0.04 -11.58 16.51
CA LEU A 119 -0.42 -12.42 15.36
C LEU A 119 0.50 -13.64 15.17
N GLY A 120 1.54 -13.78 15.99
CA GLY A 120 2.51 -14.86 15.86
C GLY A 120 3.26 -14.86 14.52
N ALA A 121 3.59 -13.67 13.99
CA ALA A 121 4.26 -13.53 12.70
C ALA A 121 5.70 -14.07 12.74
N VAL A 122 5.86 -15.34 12.39
CA VAL A 122 7.15 -16.05 12.40
C VAL A 122 8.16 -15.37 11.47
N GLU A 123 7.75 -14.97 10.26
CA GLU A 123 8.61 -14.35 9.27
C GLU A 123 9.26 -13.05 9.76
N PHE A 124 8.58 -12.31 10.65
CA PHE A 124 9.15 -11.12 11.30
C PHE A 124 10.32 -11.49 12.20
N ARG A 125 10.14 -12.48 13.11
CA ARG A 125 11.18 -12.93 14.02
C ARG A 125 12.37 -13.53 13.28
N GLU A 126 12.11 -14.40 12.31
CA GLU A 126 13.15 -15.01 11.46
C GLU A 126 13.96 -13.96 10.69
N ARG A 127 13.27 -12.99 10.07
CA ARG A 127 13.92 -11.96 9.25
C ARG A 127 14.92 -11.12 10.03
N TYR A 128 14.59 -10.76 11.25
CA TYR A 128 15.43 -9.93 12.10
C TYR A 128 16.23 -10.74 13.12
N GLY A 129 15.91 -12.03 13.28
CA GLY A 129 16.50 -12.92 14.27
C GLY A 129 16.23 -12.43 15.68
N VAL A 130 14.98 -12.02 15.93
CA VAL A 130 14.51 -11.58 17.26
C VAL A 130 14.35 -12.82 18.12
N PRO A 131 14.95 -12.86 19.35
CA PRO A 131 14.77 -13.97 20.29
C PRO A 131 13.29 -14.18 20.65
N ASP A 132 12.90 -15.44 20.88
CA ASP A 132 11.51 -15.78 21.17
C ASP A 132 11.02 -15.25 22.52
N ASP A 133 11.94 -15.01 23.45
CA ASP A 133 11.70 -14.45 24.79
C ASP A 133 11.72 -12.91 24.83
N MET A 134 11.91 -12.25 23.68
CA MET A 134 11.94 -10.80 23.59
C MET A 134 10.61 -10.28 23.03
N ASP A 135 9.73 -9.81 23.91
CA ASP A 135 8.37 -9.35 23.55
C ASP A 135 8.14 -7.85 23.70
N ASP A 136 9.02 -7.13 24.45
CA ASP A 136 8.89 -5.68 24.59
C ASP A 136 9.19 -4.98 23.25
N PRO A 137 8.22 -4.25 22.67
CA PRO A 137 8.39 -3.63 21.35
C PRO A 137 9.52 -2.61 21.29
N HIS A 138 9.81 -1.93 22.39
CA HIS A 138 10.91 -0.96 22.48
C HIS A 138 12.27 -1.69 22.43
N LEU A 139 12.43 -2.73 23.22
CA LEU A 139 13.65 -3.55 23.23
C LEU A 139 13.86 -4.27 21.89
N VAL A 140 12.77 -4.76 21.26
CA VAL A 140 12.83 -5.35 19.92
C VAL A 140 13.27 -4.33 18.87
N LEU A 141 12.76 -3.11 18.93
CA LEU A 141 13.18 -2.02 18.03
C LEU A 141 14.66 -1.69 18.19
N GLU A 142 15.13 -1.57 19.43
CA GLU A 142 16.54 -1.31 19.72
C GLU A 142 17.44 -2.45 19.23
N TYR A 143 17.08 -3.70 19.53
CA TYR A 143 17.77 -4.91 19.06
C TYR A 143 17.89 -4.96 17.55
N ILE A 144 16.78 -4.71 16.83
CA ILE A 144 16.78 -4.71 15.36
C ILE A 144 17.67 -3.57 14.85
N SER A 145 17.61 -2.39 15.47
CA SER A 145 18.42 -1.25 15.07
C SER A 145 19.91 -1.55 15.16
N LEU A 146 20.36 -2.11 16.27
CA LEU A 146 21.75 -2.54 16.46
C LEU A 146 22.15 -3.60 15.43
N LYS A 147 21.33 -4.65 15.29
CA LYS A 147 21.63 -5.80 14.41
C LYS A 147 21.66 -5.41 12.92
N ARG A 148 20.91 -4.39 12.52
CA ARG A 148 20.85 -3.89 11.14
C ARG A 148 21.82 -2.73 10.86
N GLY A 149 22.65 -2.37 11.84
CA GLY A 149 23.63 -1.30 11.67
C GLY A 149 23.01 0.09 11.60
N CYS A 150 21.79 0.26 12.15
CA CYS A 150 21.21 1.56 12.38
C CYS A 150 21.85 2.14 13.66
N LEU A 151 22.99 2.80 13.51
CA LEU A 151 23.80 3.31 14.62
C LEU A 151 23.95 4.82 14.54
N LYS A 152 23.91 5.48 15.72
CA LYS A 152 24.33 6.87 15.92
C LYS A 152 25.85 6.97 16.05
N SER A 153 26.37 8.19 16.00
CA SER A 153 27.77 8.45 16.38
C SER A 153 27.99 7.99 17.83
N GLY A 154 28.93 7.06 18.02
CA GLY A 154 29.17 6.44 19.33
C GLY A 154 28.73 4.98 19.43
N GLY A 155 28.04 4.44 18.42
CA GLY A 155 27.66 3.02 18.36
C GLY A 155 26.33 2.68 19.05
N GLU A 156 25.62 3.67 19.55
CA GLU A 156 24.29 3.49 20.10
C GLU A 156 23.24 3.23 19.00
N ALA A 157 22.14 2.57 19.38
CA ALA A 157 21.03 2.32 18.45
C ALA A 157 20.42 3.62 17.93
N ASP A 158 20.26 3.72 16.62
CA ASP A 158 19.47 4.73 15.95
C ASP A 158 18.06 4.16 15.73
N THR A 159 17.22 4.28 16.74
CA THR A 159 15.87 3.75 16.77
C THR A 159 14.95 4.39 15.72
N GLU A 160 15.18 5.67 15.38
CA GLU A 160 14.44 6.34 14.30
C GLU A 160 14.74 5.69 12.94
N ARG A 161 16.00 5.42 12.62
CA ARG A 161 16.38 4.69 11.40
C ARG A 161 15.89 3.24 11.43
N GLY A 162 15.93 2.59 12.59
CA GLY A 162 15.39 1.25 12.81
C GLY A 162 13.89 1.19 12.56
N ALA A 163 13.15 2.15 13.11
CA ALA A 163 11.71 2.29 12.92
C ALA A 163 11.33 2.44 11.45
N ASN A 164 12.01 3.35 10.74
CA ASN A 164 11.80 3.55 9.30
C ASN A 164 12.09 2.26 8.50
N LEU A 165 13.11 1.49 8.89
CA LEU A 165 13.42 0.21 8.27
C LEU A 165 12.28 -0.81 8.46
N ILE A 166 11.78 -0.96 9.68
CA ILE A 166 10.72 -1.91 10.04
C ILE A 166 9.43 -1.57 9.31
N VAL A 167 8.97 -0.32 9.38
CA VAL A 167 7.75 0.13 8.71
C VAL A 167 7.85 -0.05 7.19
N ARG A 168 8.98 0.26 6.59
CA ARG A 168 9.22 0.03 5.15
C ARG A 168 9.18 -1.46 4.79
N ASP A 169 9.78 -2.32 5.61
CA ASP A 169 9.79 -3.77 5.37
C ASP A 169 8.40 -4.37 5.56
N PHE A 170 7.61 -3.85 6.53
CA PHE A 170 6.20 -4.19 6.71
C PHE A 170 5.38 -3.83 5.45
N ARG A 171 5.44 -2.58 5.00
CA ARG A 171 4.71 -2.10 3.81
C ARG A 171 5.10 -2.84 2.52
N SER A 172 6.31 -3.35 2.44
CA SER A 172 6.79 -4.15 1.30
C SER A 172 6.46 -5.64 1.39
N GLY A 173 5.76 -6.07 2.45
CA GLY A 173 5.34 -7.47 2.66
C GLY A 173 6.47 -8.42 3.03
N LYS A 174 7.62 -7.92 3.46
CA LYS A 174 8.79 -8.73 3.84
C LYS A 174 8.69 -9.33 5.25
N LEU A 175 7.72 -8.88 6.03
CA LEU A 175 7.46 -9.35 7.40
C LEU A 175 6.32 -10.37 7.45
N GLY A 176 5.97 -10.96 6.31
CA GLY A 176 4.89 -11.93 6.16
C GLY A 176 3.61 -11.30 5.57
N ARG A 177 2.64 -12.17 5.34
CA ARG A 177 1.29 -11.77 4.88
C ARG A 177 0.41 -11.59 6.10
N VAL A 178 0.28 -10.36 6.54
CA VAL A 178 -0.41 -10.01 7.79
C VAL A 178 -1.68 -9.23 7.48
N THR A 179 -2.77 -9.56 8.18
CA THR A 179 -4.01 -8.79 8.20
C THR A 179 -4.09 -8.05 9.53
N LEU A 180 -4.18 -6.72 9.48
CA LEU A 180 -4.23 -5.87 10.68
C LEU A 180 -5.63 -5.82 11.30
N GLU A 181 -6.67 -6.04 10.49
CA GLU A 181 -8.06 -6.09 10.91
C GLU A 181 -8.50 -7.55 11.00
N LEU A 182 -9.15 -7.89 12.11
CA LEU A 182 -9.86 -9.16 12.26
C LEU A 182 -11.31 -8.97 11.83
N PRO A 183 -11.91 -9.97 11.14
CA PRO A 183 -13.30 -9.91 10.71
C PRO A 183 -14.28 -9.89 11.90
#